data_11fd2efb1f7a2d5ae44b4a4501cc99c5
#
_entry.id   11fd2efb1f7a2d5ae44b4a4501cc99c5
#
_cell.length_a   1.000
_cell.length_b   1.000
_cell.length_c   1.000
_cell.angle_alpha   90.00
_cell.angle_beta   90.00
_cell.angle_gamma   90.00
#
_symmetry.space_group_name_H-M   'P 1'
#
loop_
_entity.id
_entity.type
_entity.pdbx_description
1 polymer ?
#
loop_
_entity_poly.entity_id
_entity_poly.type
_entity_poly.pdbx_seq_one_letter_code
_entity_poly.pdbx_strand_id
1 'polypeptide(L)'
;VPALGAQGCADIGVVGKDTLLEQDKDLYEPLDLQFGYCRLVVAEPKELRQDDDPAGWSNIRVASKYPNMTEKYFAAKGVQVEVIKLYGSIELAPLVGLTERIVDLVSTGGTMRENGLVEVETIAEVTSRLIVNRASLKTKHRRISKLIEDLEKVIEDGPRISG
;
A
#
# COMPACT_ATOMS: atom_id res chain seq x y z
N VAL A 1 -5.92 10.95 -6.31
CA VAL A 1 -5.44 10.77 -7.70
C VAL A 1 -6.23 9.67 -8.40
N PRO A 2 -6.38 8.42 -7.91
CA PRO A 2 -7.13 7.38 -8.63
C PRO A 2 -8.57 7.73 -8.90
N ALA A 3 -9.27 8.35 -7.95
CA ALA A 3 -10.65 8.78 -8.13
C ALA A 3 -10.79 9.82 -9.26
N LEU A 4 -9.89 10.80 -9.35
CA LEU A 4 -9.87 11.80 -10.42
C LEU A 4 -9.58 11.17 -11.79
N GLY A 5 -8.67 10.20 -11.84
CA GLY A 5 -8.39 9.44 -13.05
C GLY A 5 -9.59 8.60 -13.51
N ALA A 6 -10.22 7.87 -12.59
CA ALA A 6 -11.39 7.04 -12.89
C ALA A 6 -12.61 7.86 -13.34
N GLN A 7 -12.78 9.07 -12.80
CA GLN A 7 -13.87 9.99 -13.17
C GLN A 7 -13.59 10.83 -14.43
N GLY A 8 -12.43 10.66 -15.07
CA GLY A 8 -12.05 11.39 -16.27
C GLY A 8 -11.57 12.83 -16.05
N CYS A 9 -11.38 13.24 -14.80
CA CYS A 9 -10.85 14.57 -14.48
C CYS A 9 -9.34 14.69 -14.75
N ALA A 10 -8.63 13.56 -14.86
CA ALA A 10 -7.23 13.47 -15.24
C ALA A 10 -7.02 12.36 -16.25
N ASP A 11 -6.19 12.62 -17.25
CA ASP A 11 -5.85 11.64 -18.29
C ASP A 11 -4.87 10.59 -17.79
N ILE A 12 -3.86 11.04 -17.04
CA ILE A 12 -2.77 10.25 -16.48
C ILE A 12 -2.45 10.71 -15.05
N GLY A 13 -1.83 9.86 -14.28
CA GLY A 13 -1.38 10.19 -12.94
C GLY A 13 -0.30 9.22 -12.44
N VAL A 14 0.36 9.62 -11.36
CA VAL A 14 1.27 8.77 -10.61
C VAL A 14 0.68 8.52 -9.24
N VAL A 15 0.69 7.26 -8.79
CA VAL A 15 0.09 6.87 -7.52
C VAL A 15 0.81 5.64 -6.96
N GLY A 16 0.84 5.49 -5.63
CA GLY A 16 1.34 4.27 -5.00
C GLY A 16 0.44 3.07 -5.29
N LYS A 17 1.05 1.90 -5.45
CA LYS A 17 0.34 0.63 -5.67
C LYS A 17 -0.63 0.29 -4.53
N ASP A 18 -0.30 0.68 -3.30
CA ASP A 18 -1.16 0.59 -2.10
C ASP A 18 -2.54 1.21 -2.31
N THR A 19 -2.54 2.44 -2.83
CA THR A 19 -3.79 3.18 -3.09
C THR A 19 -4.63 2.53 -4.20
N LEU A 20 -3.98 1.96 -5.23
CA LEU A 20 -4.68 1.23 -6.29
C LEU A 20 -5.33 -0.04 -5.76
N LEU A 21 -4.59 -0.82 -4.97
CA LEU A 21 -5.08 -2.05 -4.35
C LEU A 21 -6.22 -1.78 -3.35
N GLU A 22 -6.10 -0.70 -2.58
CA GLU A 22 -7.12 -0.32 -1.59
C GLU A 22 -8.42 0.17 -2.25
N GLN A 23 -8.31 0.98 -3.31
CA GLN A 23 -9.48 1.60 -3.93
C GLN A 23 -10.14 0.76 -5.02
N ASP A 24 -9.43 -0.21 -5.59
CA ASP A 24 -9.89 -1.13 -6.65
C ASP A 24 -10.64 -0.40 -7.78
N LYS A 25 -10.03 0.68 -8.31
CA LYS A 25 -10.62 1.49 -9.39
C LYS A 25 -10.24 0.93 -10.76
N ASP A 26 -11.18 1.03 -11.72
CA ASP A 26 -10.93 0.62 -13.11
C ASP A 26 -10.06 1.64 -13.84
N LEU A 27 -8.75 1.49 -13.65
CA LEU A 27 -7.70 2.28 -14.27
C LEU A 27 -6.74 1.36 -15.02
N TYR A 28 -6.18 1.86 -16.11
CA TYR A 28 -5.08 1.19 -16.78
C TYR A 28 -3.76 1.55 -16.08
N GLU A 29 -3.00 0.53 -15.71
CA GLU A 29 -1.71 0.63 -15.01
C GLU A 29 -0.60 0.09 -15.93
N PRO A 30 -0.09 0.90 -16.89
CA PRO A 30 0.87 0.42 -17.88
C PRO A 30 2.27 0.21 -17.31
N LEU A 31 2.69 0.95 -16.26
CA LEU A 31 4.09 1.03 -15.91
C LEU A 31 4.33 1.10 -14.39
N ASP A 32 5.24 0.26 -13.93
CA ASP A 32 5.89 0.39 -12.63
C ASP A 32 7.05 1.38 -12.75
N LEU A 33 6.97 2.49 -12.02
CA LEU A 33 7.97 3.54 -12.09
C LEU A 33 9.23 3.23 -11.27
N GLN A 34 9.25 2.12 -10.52
CA GLN A 34 10.37 1.59 -9.75
C GLN A 34 10.98 2.57 -8.73
N PHE A 35 10.18 3.51 -8.23
CA PHE A 35 10.57 4.42 -7.15
C PHE A 35 9.50 4.50 -6.06
N GLY A 36 9.86 5.10 -4.91
CA GLY A 36 8.95 5.20 -3.76
C GLY A 36 8.65 3.84 -3.15
N TYR A 37 9.65 2.97 -3.08
CA TYR A 37 9.52 1.64 -2.50
C TYR A 37 9.10 1.71 -1.03
N CYS A 38 8.03 1.01 -0.71
CA CYS A 38 7.52 0.78 0.64
C CYS A 38 7.01 -0.65 0.77
N ARG A 39 6.84 -1.11 2.00
CA ARG A 39 6.17 -2.37 2.32
C ARG A 39 4.93 -2.09 3.15
N LEU A 40 3.81 -2.72 2.83
CA LEU A 40 2.66 -2.78 3.71
C LEU A 40 2.88 -3.95 4.65
N VAL A 41 2.95 -3.69 5.95
CA VAL A 41 3.31 -4.68 6.94
C VAL A 41 2.29 -4.76 8.06
N VAL A 42 2.20 -5.93 8.70
CA VAL A 42 1.59 -6.11 10.01
C VAL A 42 2.65 -5.82 11.05
N ALA A 43 2.35 -4.97 12.01
CA ALA A 43 3.24 -4.68 13.14
C ALA A 43 2.48 -4.74 14.47
N GLU A 44 3.22 -5.04 15.53
CA GLU A 44 2.70 -5.17 16.90
C GLU A 44 3.70 -4.64 17.93
N PRO A 45 3.27 -4.33 19.17
CA PRO A 45 4.17 -3.98 20.24
C PRO A 45 5.19 -5.08 20.53
N LYS A 46 6.43 -4.67 20.83
CA LYS A 46 7.52 -5.59 21.18
C LYS A 46 7.17 -6.56 22.31
N GLU A 47 6.42 -6.07 23.29
CA GLU A 47 6.00 -6.82 24.45
C GLU A 47 5.04 -7.94 24.05
N LEU A 48 4.12 -7.66 23.15
CA LEU A 48 3.19 -8.65 22.61
C LEU A 48 3.92 -9.73 21.81
N ARG A 49 4.92 -9.33 21.01
CA ARG A 49 5.68 -10.21 20.12
C ARG A 49 6.38 -11.36 20.82
N GLN A 50 6.72 -11.23 22.11
CA GLN A 50 7.41 -12.26 22.86
C GLN A 50 6.59 -13.54 23.06
N ASP A 51 5.26 -13.39 23.15
CA ASP A 51 4.33 -14.48 23.43
C ASP A 51 3.35 -14.75 22.25
N ASP A 52 3.46 -13.98 21.14
CA ASP A 52 2.53 -14.06 20.03
C ASP A 52 3.08 -14.90 18.87
N ASP A 53 2.24 -15.79 18.36
CA ASP A 53 2.50 -16.59 17.18
C ASP A 53 1.45 -16.27 16.09
N PRO A 54 1.87 -15.69 14.95
CA PRO A 54 0.95 -15.40 13.83
C PRO A 54 0.15 -16.61 13.34
N ALA A 55 0.67 -17.82 13.50
CA ALA A 55 -0.02 -19.04 13.13
C ALA A 55 -1.23 -19.34 14.05
N GLY A 56 -1.24 -18.79 15.26
CA GLY A 56 -2.32 -18.93 16.24
C GLY A 56 -3.40 -17.86 16.16
N TRP A 57 -3.27 -16.87 15.29
CA TRP A 57 -4.26 -15.79 15.19
C TRP A 57 -5.61 -16.31 14.69
N SER A 58 -6.67 -15.98 15.40
CA SER A 58 -8.04 -16.40 15.04
C SER A 58 -9.02 -15.23 14.98
N ASN A 59 -8.93 -14.30 15.92
CA ASN A 59 -9.74 -13.09 15.98
C ASN A 59 -8.88 -11.95 16.54
N ILE A 60 -8.59 -10.95 15.71
CA ILE A 60 -7.68 -9.85 16.03
C ILE A 60 -8.27 -8.50 15.67
N ARG A 61 -7.87 -7.45 16.41
CA ARG A 61 -8.20 -6.05 16.07
C ARG A 61 -6.96 -5.37 15.49
N VAL A 62 -7.15 -4.71 14.35
CA VAL A 62 -6.07 -4.08 13.61
C VAL A 62 -6.44 -2.65 13.24
N ALA A 63 -5.60 -1.68 13.54
CA ALA A 63 -5.76 -0.33 13.03
C ALA A 63 -5.04 -0.19 11.68
N SER A 64 -5.71 0.41 10.70
CA SER A 64 -5.13 0.62 9.39
C SER A 64 -5.76 1.78 8.62
N LYS A 65 -4.99 2.37 7.72
CA LYS A 65 -5.48 3.26 6.65
C LYS A 65 -6.02 2.48 5.45
N TYR A 66 -5.73 1.17 5.38
CA TYR A 66 -5.98 0.27 4.25
C TYR A 66 -6.91 -0.88 4.65
N PRO A 67 -8.20 -0.62 5.00
CA PRO A 67 -9.09 -1.65 5.49
C PRO A 67 -9.32 -2.78 4.47
N ASN A 68 -9.53 -2.47 3.19
CA ASN A 68 -9.81 -3.48 2.17
C ASN A 68 -8.63 -4.44 1.96
N MET A 69 -7.41 -3.92 1.90
CA MET A 69 -6.21 -4.75 1.79
C MET A 69 -6.01 -5.59 3.04
N THR A 70 -6.22 -5.01 4.22
CA THR A 70 -6.08 -5.68 5.52
C THR A 70 -7.07 -6.85 5.63
N GLU A 71 -8.36 -6.60 5.35
CA GLU A 71 -9.40 -7.63 5.40
C GLU A 71 -9.11 -8.78 4.41
N LYS A 72 -8.76 -8.44 3.15
CA LYS A 72 -8.40 -9.45 2.13
C LYS A 72 -7.23 -10.33 2.56
N TYR A 73 -6.20 -9.71 3.16
CA TYR A 73 -5.02 -10.44 3.63
C TYR A 73 -5.36 -11.44 4.74
N PHE A 74 -6.04 -11.00 5.79
CA PHE A 74 -6.40 -11.87 6.91
C PHE A 74 -7.46 -12.91 6.54
N ALA A 75 -8.41 -12.56 5.67
CA ALA A 75 -9.38 -13.52 5.14
C ALA A 75 -8.70 -14.67 4.36
N ALA A 76 -7.67 -14.37 3.55
CA ALA A 76 -6.90 -15.37 2.85
C ALA A 76 -6.14 -16.33 3.79
N LYS A 77 -5.82 -15.89 5.01
CA LYS A 77 -5.19 -16.69 6.07
C LYS A 77 -6.20 -17.43 6.96
N GLY A 78 -7.49 -17.19 6.77
CA GLY A 78 -8.55 -17.75 7.63
C GLY A 78 -8.68 -17.07 9.00
N VAL A 79 -8.10 -15.87 9.16
CA VAL A 79 -8.14 -15.10 10.39
C VAL A 79 -9.29 -14.10 10.33
N GLN A 80 -10.12 -14.07 11.38
CA GLN A 80 -11.12 -13.02 11.53
C GLN A 80 -10.45 -11.74 12.03
N VAL A 81 -10.65 -10.64 11.32
CA VAL A 81 -10.09 -9.35 11.67
C VAL A 81 -11.16 -8.29 11.81
N GLU A 82 -11.10 -7.53 12.89
CA GLU A 82 -11.82 -6.27 13.06
C GLU A 82 -10.88 -5.13 12.67
N VAL A 83 -11.15 -4.46 11.56
CA VAL A 83 -10.32 -3.35 11.09
C VAL A 83 -10.88 -2.02 11.57
N ILE A 84 -10.10 -1.31 12.37
CA ILE A 84 -10.39 0.06 12.79
C ILE A 84 -9.69 1.00 11.83
N LYS A 85 -10.48 1.66 10.99
CA LYS A 85 -9.95 2.60 10.00
C LYS A 85 -9.51 3.91 10.66
N LEU A 86 -8.24 4.23 10.50
CA LEU A 86 -7.64 5.49 10.92
C LEU A 86 -7.08 6.26 9.71
N TYR A 87 -6.99 7.58 9.84
CA TYR A 87 -6.48 8.45 8.78
C TYR A 87 -5.08 9.02 9.07
N GLY A 88 -4.52 8.71 10.23
CA GLY A 88 -3.18 9.11 10.68
C GLY A 88 -2.90 8.59 12.07
N SER A 89 -1.65 8.71 12.52
CA SER A 89 -1.16 8.27 13.83
C SER A 89 -1.51 6.81 14.15
N ILE A 90 -1.41 5.95 13.15
CA ILE A 90 -1.80 4.53 13.23
C ILE A 90 -0.93 3.81 14.25
N GLU A 91 0.36 4.19 14.33
CA GLU A 91 1.36 3.68 15.26
C GLU A 91 0.99 3.87 16.74
N LEU A 92 0.10 4.82 17.04
CA LEU A 92 -0.35 5.07 18.41
C LEU A 92 -1.49 4.15 18.85
N ALA A 93 -2.20 3.50 17.92
CA ALA A 93 -3.38 2.70 18.24
C ALA A 93 -3.12 1.59 19.28
N PRO A 94 -2.04 0.80 19.20
CA PRO A 94 -1.71 -0.18 20.22
C PRO A 94 -1.33 0.46 21.56
N LEU A 95 -0.66 1.60 21.57
CA LEU A 95 -0.21 2.27 22.78
C LEU A 95 -1.36 2.78 23.63
N VAL A 96 -2.48 3.14 23.01
CA VAL A 96 -3.69 3.58 23.71
C VAL A 96 -4.70 2.43 23.92
N GLY A 97 -4.33 1.20 23.58
CA GLY A 97 -5.17 0.01 23.77
C GLY A 97 -6.37 -0.08 22.82
N LEU A 98 -6.34 0.66 21.71
CA LEU A 98 -7.40 0.65 20.69
C LEU A 98 -7.40 -0.66 19.90
N THR A 99 -6.22 -1.14 19.54
CA THR A 99 -6.00 -2.40 18.81
C THR A 99 -4.77 -3.13 19.35
N GLU A 100 -4.68 -4.42 19.05
CA GLU A 100 -3.47 -5.20 19.37
C GLU A 100 -2.37 -4.99 18.34
N ARG A 101 -2.75 -4.75 17.08
CA ARG A 101 -1.83 -4.67 15.93
C ARG A 101 -2.20 -3.53 15.00
N ILE A 102 -1.28 -3.21 14.11
CA ILE A 102 -1.50 -2.26 13.03
C ILE A 102 -1.12 -2.86 11.69
N VAL A 103 -1.70 -2.30 10.63
CA VAL A 103 -1.25 -2.49 9.25
C VAL A 103 -0.95 -1.12 8.64
N ASP A 104 0.30 -0.90 8.31
CA ASP A 104 0.75 0.39 7.77
C ASP A 104 1.92 0.25 6.80
N LEU A 105 2.17 1.32 6.03
CA LEU A 105 3.29 1.40 5.10
C LEU A 105 4.60 1.70 5.83
N VAL A 106 5.63 0.96 5.46
CA VAL A 106 6.98 1.12 5.99
C VAL A 106 7.97 1.30 4.84
N SER A 107 8.73 2.38 4.89
CA SER A 107 9.90 2.59 4.05
C SER A 107 11.17 2.10 4.76
N THR A 108 11.58 2.77 5.84
CA THR A 108 12.78 2.43 6.61
C THR A 108 12.52 1.79 7.98
N GLY A 109 11.26 1.81 8.43
CA GLY A 109 10.84 1.29 9.73
C GLY A 109 11.25 2.15 10.94
N GLY A 110 11.77 3.35 10.74
CA GLY A 110 12.18 4.26 11.81
C GLY A 110 11.04 4.59 12.76
N THR A 111 9.95 5.11 12.25
CA THR A 111 8.77 5.51 13.03
C THR A 111 8.17 4.36 13.84
N MET A 112 8.12 3.14 13.27
CA MET A 112 7.63 1.98 14.00
C MET A 112 8.53 1.63 15.19
N ARG A 113 9.84 1.59 14.97
CA ARG A 113 10.81 1.31 16.04
C ARG A 113 10.78 2.35 17.16
N GLU A 114 10.66 3.63 16.82
CA GLU A 114 10.55 4.73 17.78
C GLU A 114 9.30 4.60 18.67
N ASN A 115 8.22 4.02 18.15
CA ASN A 115 6.99 3.75 18.88
C ASN A 115 6.95 2.34 19.52
N GLY A 116 8.07 1.64 19.58
CA GLY A 116 8.15 0.32 20.21
C GLY A 116 7.46 -0.80 19.45
N LEU A 117 7.16 -0.59 18.16
CA LEU A 117 6.54 -1.59 17.29
C LEU A 117 7.59 -2.40 16.54
N VAL A 118 7.26 -3.65 16.28
CA VAL A 118 8.04 -4.57 15.47
C VAL A 118 7.20 -5.10 14.30
N GLU A 119 7.83 -5.22 13.15
CA GLU A 119 7.22 -5.83 11.99
C GLU A 119 7.09 -7.34 12.19
N VAL A 120 5.93 -7.90 11.89
CA VAL A 120 5.63 -9.32 12.02
C VAL A 120 5.57 -9.99 10.67
N GLU A 121 4.82 -9.41 9.75
CA GLU A 121 4.59 -9.96 8.41
C GLU A 121 4.52 -8.85 7.36
N THR A 122 4.96 -9.16 6.14
CA THR A 122 4.80 -8.27 4.98
C THR A 122 3.57 -8.72 4.18
N ILE A 123 2.63 -7.79 3.97
CA ILE A 123 1.41 -8.00 3.19
C ILE A 123 1.68 -7.80 1.70
N ALA A 124 2.37 -6.70 1.35
CA ALA A 124 2.65 -6.33 -0.03
C ALA A 124 3.86 -5.40 -0.13
N GLU A 125 4.56 -5.50 -1.23
CA GLU A 125 5.55 -4.51 -1.65
C GLU A 125 4.89 -3.49 -2.57
N VAL A 126 5.24 -2.23 -2.40
CA VAL A 126 4.59 -1.09 -3.04
C VAL A 126 5.62 -0.19 -3.70
N THR A 127 5.37 0.14 -4.95
CA THR A 127 6.10 1.16 -5.72
C THR A 127 5.12 2.14 -6.34
N SER A 128 5.63 3.24 -6.86
CA SER A 128 4.85 4.20 -7.63
C SER A 128 4.48 3.64 -9.01
N ARG A 129 3.24 3.88 -9.42
CA ARG A 129 2.68 3.38 -10.69
C ARG A 129 2.20 4.53 -11.56
N LEU A 130 2.45 4.44 -12.86
CA LEU A 130 1.77 5.27 -13.83
C LEU A 130 0.37 4.70 -14.05
N ILE A 131 -0.64 5.56 -13.97
CA ILE A 131 -2.03 5.19 -14.24
C ILE A 131 -2.59 6.04 -15.36
N VAL A 132 -3.47 5.46 -16.15
CA VAL A 132 -4.12 6.12 -17.30
C VAL A 132 -5.62 5.87 -17.25
N ASN A 133 -6.39 6.93 -17.50
CA ASN A 133 -7.82 6.80 -17.71
C ASN A 133 -8.08 6.06 -19.04
N ARG A 134 -8.96 5.04 -19.01
CA ARG A 134 -9.23 4.19 -20.18
C ARG A 134 -9.85 4.95 -21.35
N ALA A 135 -10.69 5.95 -21.09
CA ALA A 135 -11.27 6.78 -22.13
C ALA A 135 -10.21 7.71 -22.75
N SER A 136 -9.34 8.28 -21.93
CA SER A 136 -8.22 9.11 -22.37
C SER A 136 -7.22 8.30 -23.20
N LEU A 137 -6.98 7.04 -22.84
CA LEU A 137 -6.14 6.14 -23.64
C LEU A 137 -6.69 5.97 -25.06
N LYS A 138 -8.03 5.87 -25.22
CA LYS A 138 -8.65 5.76 -26.55
C LYS A 138 -8.59 7.06 -27.34
N THR A 139 -8.86 8.19 -26.70
CA THR A 139 -8.97 9.50 -27.40
C THR A 139 -7.61 10.18 -27.63
N LYS A 140 -6.63 9.91 -26.77
CA LYS A 140 -5.29 10.52 -26.80
C LYS A 140 -4.18 9.48 -26.95
N HIS A 141 -4.50 8.33 -27.52
CA HIS A 141 -3.64 7.15 -27.64
C HIS A 141 -2.19 7.49 -28.01
N ARG A 142 -2.00 8.20 -29.12
CA ARG A 142 -0.67 8.51 -29.68
C ARG A 142 0.25 9.24 -28.69
N ARG A 143 -0.31 10.21 -27.95
CA ARG A 143 0.47 11.00 -26.97
C ARG A 143 0.77 10.21 -25.72
N ILE A 144 -0.21 9.43 -25.24
CA ILE A 144 -0.09 8.62 -24.03
C ILE A 144 0.90 7.48 -24.27
N SER A 145 0.78 6.75 -25.39
CA SER A 145 1.71 5.66 -25.74
C SER A 145 3.15 6.16 -25.86
N LYS A 146 3.36 7.31 -26.51
CA LYS A 146 4.70 7.90 -26.58
C LYS A 146 5.27 8.23 -25.20
N LEU A 147 4.46 8.78 -24.30
CA LEU A 147 4.90 9.07 -22.93
C LEU A 147 5.29 7.80 -22.17
N ILE A 148 4.49 6.73 -22.31
CA ILE A 148 4.80 5.44 -21.70
C ILE A 148 6.13 4.89 -22.22
N GLU A 149 6.33 4.86 -23.54
CA GLU A 149 7.57 4.40 -24.17
C GLU A 149 8.80 5.21 -23.73
N ASP A 150 8.66 6.54 -23.63
CA ASP A 150 9.74 7.42 -23.19
C ASP A 150 10.08 7.18 -21.71
N LEU A 151 9.08 6.94 -20.86
CA LEU A 151 9.29 6.59 -19.43
C LEU A 151 9.91 5.20 -19.27
N GLU A 152 9.47 4.19 -20.03
CA GLU A 152 10.05 2.85 -20.01
C GLU A 152 11.55 2.90 -20.29
N LYS A 153 11.98 3.62 -21.33
CA LYS A 153 13.40 3.79 -21.64
C LYS A 153 14.19 4.40 -20.49
N VAL A 154 13.63 5.43 -19.85
CA VAL A 154 14.30 6.08 -18.71
C VAL A 154 14.43 5.13 -17.53
N ILE A 155 13.44 4.27 -17.29
CA ILE A 155 13.46 3.29 -16.20
C ILE A 155 14.46 2.17 -16.50
N GLU A 156 14.55 1.70 -17.75
CA GLU A 156 15.49 0.67 -18.18
C GLU A 156 16.94 1.17 -18.13
N ASP A 157 17.17 2.42 -18.54
CA ASP A 157 18.50 3.06 -18.62
C ASP A 157 18.93 3.70 -17.29
N GLY A 158 18.00 3.92 -16.37
CA GLY A 158 18.25 4.63 -15.11
C GLY A 158 19.02 3.78 -14.09
N PRO A 159 19.80 4.40 -13.20
CA PRO A 159 20.40 3.69 -12.07
C PRO A 159 19.26 3.14 -11.22
N ARG A 160 19.28 1.83 -10.92
CA ARG A 160 18.36 1.22 -9.96
C ARG A 160 18.56 1.92 -8.62
N ILE A 161 17.62 2.80 -8.28
CA ILE A 161 17.63 3.47 -6.97
C ILE A 161 17.23 2.41 -5.95
N SER A 162 18.25 1.74 -5.42
CA SER A 162 18.10 0.92 -4.21
C SER A 162 17.84 1.89 -3.05
N GLY A 163 16.60 1.91 -2.58
CA GLY A 163 16.19 2.61 -1.37
C GLY A 163 16.59 1.86 -0.11
#